data_21b105f9c7b2b0a64d2d64c37f5931a3
#
_entry.id   21b105f9c7b2b0a64d2d64c37f5931a3
#
_cell.length_a   1.000
_cell.length_b   1.000
_cell.length_c   1.000
_cell.angle_alpha   90.00
_cell.angle_beta   90.00
_cell.angle_gamma   90.00
#
_symmetry.space_group_name_H-M   'P 1'
#
loop_
_entity.id
_entity.type
_entity.pdbx_description
1 polymer ?
#
loop_
_entity_poly.entity_id
_entity_poly.type
_entity_poly.pdbx_seq_one_letter_code
_entity_poly.pdbx_strand_id
1 'polypeptide(L)'
;ASKEIINLGGVEEISILDAHNALKEVIKEDTGQSPQTVFYESRHEVKHAIPTYQTSIDILGFKHETSLKDGLKKMWEWAKQQPKRERFVWSEYEIEKGIYSFWKNK
;
A
#
# COMPACT_ATOMS: atom_id res chain seq x y z
N ALA A 1 10.82 0.58 -25.82
CA ALA A 1 9.75 -0.37 -25.41
C ALA A 1 8.39 0.06 -25.95
N SER A 2 8.26 0.05 -27.27
CA SER A 2 7.01 0.38 -27.95
C SER A 2 6.11 -0.85 -28.02
N LYS A 3 4.83 -0.72 -27.62
CA LYS A 3 3.81 -1.79 -27.65
C LYS A 3 4.02 -2.94 -26.66
N GLU A 4 4.81 -2.73 -25.64
CA GLU A 4 5.01 -3.72 -24.56
C GLU A 4 4.20 -3.36 -23.33
N ILE A 5 3.69 -4.37 -22.62
CA ILE A 5 3.07 -4.24 -21.30
C ILE A 5 4.11 -4.70 -20.28
N ILE A 6 4.53 -3.80 -19.41
CA ILE A 6 5.62 -4.04 -18.48
C ILE A 6 5.14 -3.80 -17.04
N ASN A 7 5.23 -4.82 -16.21
CA ASN A 7 4.97 -4.70 -14.78
C ASN A 7 6.18 -4.08 -14.09
N LEU A 8 5.92 -3.06 -13.28
CA LEU A 8 6.91 -2.47 -12.36
C LEU A 8 6.50 -2.82 -10.95
N GLY A 9 7.39 -3.42 -10.20
CA GLY A 9 7.13 -3.82 -8.82
C GLY A 9 8.40 -3.89 -8.01
N GLY A 10 8.24 -3.95 -6.69
CA GLY A 10 9.37 -4.25 -5.79
C GLY A 10 9.86 -5.68 -5.98
N VAL A 11 11.14 -5.88 -5.80
CA VAL A 11 11.77 -7.21 -5.91
C VAL A 11 11.67 -8.02 -4.61
N GLU A 12 11.29 -7.38 -3.52
CA GLU A 12 11.17 -8.01 -2.21
C GLU A 12 9.73 -8.48 -1.97
N GLU A 13 9.59 -9.70 -1.51
CA GLU A 13 8.34 -10.21 -0.99
C GLU A 13 8.13 -9.70 0.44
N ILE A 14 7.12 -8.87 0.64
CA ILE A 14 6.84 -8.22 1.93
C ILE A 14 5.40 -8.52 2.32
N SER A 15 5.19 -8.98 3.56
CA SER A 15 3.84 -9.13 4.08
C SER A 15 3.21 -7.77 4.38
N ILE A 16 1.88 -7.71 4.34
CA ILE A 16 1.15 -6.49 4.74
C ILE A 16 1.44 -6.12 6.20
N LEU A 17 1.65 -7.12 7.06
CA LEU A 17 2.01 -6.87 8.46
C LEU A 17 3.41 -6.24 8.59
N ASP A 18 4.38 -6.70 7.80
CA ASP A 18 5.73 -6.11 7.80
C ASP A 18 5.71 -4.68 7.27
N ALA A 19 4.95 -4.42 6.21
CA ALA A 19 4.75 -3.07 5.68
C ALA A 19 4.07 -2.15 6.71
N HIS A 20 3.07 -2.66 7.43
CA HIS A 20 2.42 -1.95 8.53
C HIS A 20 3.40 -1.61 9.66
N ASN A 21 4.21 -2.57 10.09
CA ASN A 21 5.19 -2.36 11.16
C ASN A 21 6.26 -1.35 10.74
N ALA A 22 6.75 -1.42 9.51
CA ALA A 22 7.69 -0.45 8.96
C ALA A 22 7.11 0.98 8.95
N LEU A 23 5.83 1.13 8.56
CA LEU A 23 5.15 2.44 8.61
C LEU A 23 4.99 2.96 10.04
N LYS A 24 4.65 2.09 11.00
CA LYS A 24 4.58 2.47 12.42
C LYS A 24 5.92 3.00 12.93
N GLU A 25 7.02 2.34 12.57
CA GLU A 25 8.36 2.80 12.94
C GLU A 25 8.67 4.19 12.36
N VAL A 26 8.38 4.41 11.07
CA VAL A 26 8.58 5.70 10.41
C VAL A 26 7.81 6.82 11.13
N ILE A 27 6.53 6.58 11.46
CA ILE A 27 5.71 7.57 12.18
C ILE A 27 6.24 7.80 13.60
N LYS A 28 6.65 6.74 14.29
CA LYS A 28 7.20 6.84 15.64
C LYS A 28 8.53 7.60 15.67
N GLU A 29 9.40 7.36 14.70
CA GLU A 29 10.69 8.08 14.58
C GLU A 29 10.47 9.59 14.41
N ASP A 30 9.44 10.00 13.67
CA ASP A 30 9.13 11.40 13.41
C ASP A 30 8.33 12.06 14.55
N THR A 31 7.32 11.40 15.07
CA THR A 31 6.36 11.99 16.02
C THR A 31 6.64 11.67 17.48
N GLY A 32 7.47 10.67 17.76
CA GLY A 32 7.65 10.09 19.09
C GLY A 32 6.49 9.20 19.56
N GLN A 33 5.42 9.11 18.79
CA GLN A 33 4.22 8.33 19.15
C GLN A 33 4.03 7.15 18.18
N SER A 34 3.76 5.98 18.75
CA SER A 34 3.43 4.80 17.94
C SER A 34 1.93 4.75 17.67
N PRO A 35 1.49 4.73 16.40
CA PRO A 35 0.09 4.56 16.09
C PRO A 35 -0.48 3.25 16.65
N GLN A 36 -1.74 3.29 17.08
CA GLN A 36 -2.45 2.08 17.50
C GLN A 36 -2.79 1.22 16.28
N THR A 37 -2.74 -0.09 16.47
CA THR A 37 -3.12 -1.06 15.45
C THR A 37 -4.45 -1.68 15.81
N VAL A 38 -5.39 -1.67 14.87
CA VAL A 38 -6.67 -2.36 15.02
C VAL A 38 -6.75 -3.44 13.93
N PHE A 39 -6.98 -4.67 14.35
CA PHE A 39 -7.19 -5.78 13.43
C PHE A 39 -8.69 -5.99 13.25
N TYR A 40 -9.12 -6.04 12.00
CA TYR A 40 -10.48 -6.39 11.62
C TYR A 40 -10.55 -7.86 11.21
N GLU A 41 -11.77 -8.35 11.02
CA GLU A 41 -12.00 -9.68 10.48
C GLU A 41 -11.30 -9.89 9.13
N SER A 42 -10.90 -11.12 8.87
CA SER A 42 -10.25 -11.53 7.63
C SER A 42 -11.16 -11.27 6.42
N ARG A 43 -10.60 -10.72 5.37
CA ARG A 43 -11.30 -10.46 4.10
C ARG A 43 -10.97 -11.52 3.06
N HIS A 44 -11.84 -11.65 2.06
CA HIS A 44 -11.57 -12.49 0.89
C HIS A 44 -10.56 -11.77 -0.02
N GLU A 45 -9.30 -11.97 0.27
CA GLU A 45 -8.19 -11.37 -0.48
C GLU A 45 -7.22 -12.45 -0.94
N VAL A 46 -6.50 -12.19 -2.02
CA VAL A 46 -5.42 -13.06 -2.49
C VAL A 46 -4.32 -13.06 -1.43
N LYS A 47 -3.92 -14.26 -1.00
CA LYS A 47 -2.89 -14.41 0.04
C LYS A 47 -1.48 -14.05 -0.44
N HIS A 48 -1.20 -14.35 -1.71
CA HIS A 48 0.09 -14.09 -2.34
C HIS A 48 -0.15 -13.43 -3.69
N ALA A 49 0.33 -12.21 -3.85
CA ALA A 49 0.23 -11.44 -5.09
C ALA A 49 1.59 -10.80 -5.37
N ILE A 50 2.47 -11.58 -6.00
CA ILE A 50 3.81 -11.12 -6.36
C ILE A 50 3.86 -10.97 -7.87
N PRO A 51 4.04 -9.74 -8.39
CA PRO A 51 4.19 -9.53 -9.82
C PRO A 51 5.55 -10.03 -10.30
N THR A 52 5.61 -10.55 -11.51
CA THR A 52 6.87 -10.78 -12.20
C THR A 52 7.40 -9.45 -12.72
N TYR A 53 8.66 -9.16 -12.51
CA TYR A 53 9.31 -7.90 -12.89
C TYR A 53 10.49 -8.10 -13.86
N GLN A 54 10.76 -9.32 -14.30
CA GLN A 54 11.90 -9.63 -15.17
C GLN A 54 11.88 -8.80 -16.46
N THR A 55 10.72 -8.66 -17.07
CA THR A 55 10.56 -7.85 -18.29
C THR A 55 10.98 -6.38 -18.09
N SER A 56 10.74 -5.82 -16.92
CA SER A 56 11.17 -4.44 -16.60
C SER A 56 12.69 -4.32 -16.51
N ILE A 57 13.36 -5.34 -16.02
CA ILE A 57 14.82 -5.38 -15.97
C ILE A 57 15.39 -5.51 -17.39
N ASP A 58 14.86 -6.46 -18.17
CA ASP A 58 15.40 -6.81 -19.49
C ASP A 58 15.18 -5.70 -20.52
N ILE A 59 14.01 -5.05 -20.50
CA ILE A 59 13.63 -4.04 -21.50
C ILE A 59 13.99 -2.62 -21.06
N LEU A 60 13.76 -2.28 -19.77
CA LEU A 60 13.96 -0.92 -19.28
C LEU A 60 15.27 -0.73 -18.51
N GLY A 61 16.00 -1.80 -18.22
CA GLY A 61 17.16 -1.74 -17.32
C GLY A 61 16.77 -1.33 -15.90
N PHE A 62 15.54 -1.65 -15.48
CA PHE A 62 15.01 -1.24 -14.19
C PHE A 62 15.88 -1.78 -13.05
N LYS A 63 16.20 -0.91 -12.09
CA LYS A 63 16.90 -1.26 -10.87
C LYS A 63 16.03 -0.88 -9.67
N HIS A 64 15.86 -1.82 -8.76
CA HIS A 64 15.17 -1.55 -7.49
C HIS A 64 16.17 -0.93 -6.50
N GLU A 65 16.09 0.37 -6.30
CA GLU A 65 17.05 1.13 -5.48
C GLU A 65 16.43 1.69 -4.19
N THR A 66 15.11 1.67 -4.08
CA THR A 66 14.40 2.25 -2.93
C THR A 66 13.89 1.14 -2.02
N SER A 67 14.41 1.07 -0.80
CA SER A 67 13.89 0.15 0.20
C SER A 67 12.45 0.50 0.59
N LEU A 68 11.70 -0.47 1.13
CA LEU A 68 10.34 -0.21 1.65
C LEU A 68 10.35 0.93 2.68
N LYS A 69 11.26 0.89 3.64
CA LYS A 69 11.34 1.90 4.71
C LYS A 69 11.62 3.30 4.15
N ASP A 70 12.54 3.43 3.20
CA ASP A 70 12.85 4.72 2.57
C ASP A 70 11.68 5.25 1.75
N GLY A 71 10.98 4.37 1.02
CA GLY A 71 9.76 4.72 0.31
C GLY A 71 8.67 5.21 1.25
N LEU A 72 8.44 4.53 2.36
CA LEU A 72 7.47 4.91 3.38
C LEU A 72 7.83 6.24 4.06
N LYS A 73 9.11 6.50 4.31
CA LYS A 73 9.56 7.81 4.82
C LYS A 73 9.21 8.94 3.85
N LYS A 74 9.51 8.79 2.58
CA LYS A 74 9.15 9.78 1.55
C LYS A 74 7.65 10.00 1.45
N MET A 75 6.86 8.93 1.51
CA MET A 75 5.39 9.01 1.52
C MET A 75 4.87 9.75 2.75
N TRP A 76 5.43 9.46 3.93
CA TRP A 76 5.04 10.12 5.18
C TRP A 76 5.37 11.61 5.15
N GLU A 77 6.56 12.01 4.71
CA GLU A 77 6.94 13.41 4.54
C GLU A 77 5.99 14.16 3.61
N TRP A 78 5.61 13.54 2.50
CA TRP A 78 4.62 14.12 1.59
C TRP A 78 3.24 14.20 2.25
N ALA A 79 2.78 13.14 2.91
CA ALA A 79 1.45 13.07 3.51
C ALA A 79 1.24 14.14 4.60
N LYS A 80 2.25 14.43 5.42
CA LYS A 80 2.21 15.47 6.45
C LYS A 80 1.92 16.88 5.87
N GLN A 81 2.31 17.12 4.63
CA GLN A 81 2.15 18.41 3.96
C GLN A 81 0.80 18.54 3.26
N GLN A 82 0.04 17.46 3.16
CA GLN A 82 -1.24 17.49 2.47
C GLN A 82 -2.36 18.03 3.38
N PRO A 83 -3.32 18.78 2.82
CA PRO A 83 -4.50 19.18 3.57
C PRO A 83 -5.29 17.95 4.01
N LYS A 84 -5.87 18.02 5.20
CA LYS A 84 -6.76 16.96 5.69
C LYS A 84 -7.95 16.83 4.73
N ARG A 85 -8.09 15.66 4.13
CA ARG A 85 -9.22 15.37 3.24
C ARG A 85 -10.43 14.94 4.06
N GLU A 86 -11.61 15.38 3.66
CA GLU A 86 -12.85 14.81 4.17
C GLU A 86 -13.00 13.37 3.69
N ARG A 87 -13.55 12.54 4.55
CA ARG A 87 -13.85 11.16 4.19
C ARG A 87 -14.94 11.14 3.12
N PHE A 88 -14.62 10.59 1.96
CA PHE A 88 -15.64 10.30 0.97
C PHE A 88 -16.46 9.08 1.43
N VAL A 89 -17.77 9.25 1.51
CA VAL A 89 -18.70 8.19 1.85
C VAL A 89 -19.49 7.84 0.59
N TRP A 90 -19.38 6.61 0.13
CA TRP A 90 -20.17 6.11 -0.97
C TRP A 90 -21.65 6.05 -0.57
N SER A 91 -22.52 6.66 -1.34
CA SER A 91 -23.95 6.63 -1.08
C SER A 91 -24.59 5.33 -1.55
N GLU A 92 -24.09 4.80 -2.65
CA GLU A 92 -24.62 3.61 -3.32
C GLU A 92 -23.49 2.74 -3.84
N TYR A 93 -23.73 1.43 -3.89
CA TYR A 93 -22.83 0.45 -4.49
C TYR A 93 -23.58 -0.25 -5.62
N GLU A 94 -22.95 -0.37 -6.78
CA GLU A 94 -23.54 -1.10 -7.92
C GLU A 94 -23.80 -2.57 -7.59
N ILE A 95 -22.91 -3.19 -6.80
CA ILE A 95 -23.01 -4.58 -6.38
C ILE A 95 -22.83 -4.65 -4.87
N GLU A 96 -23.90 -4.94 -4.15
CA GLU A 96 -23.86 -5.07 -2.69
C GLU A 96 -23.44 -6.46 -2.20
N LYS A 97 -23.41 -7.46 -3.09
CA LYS A 97 -23.02 -8.81 -2.75
C LYS A 97 -21.53 -8.86 -2.39
N GLY A 98 -21.22 -9.34 -1.19
CA GLY A 98 -19.84 -9.50 -0.71
C GLY A 98 -19.20 -8.23 -0.17
N ILE A 99 -19.95 -7.14 -0.02
CA ILE A 99 -19.44 -5.92 0.63
C ILE A 99 -19.24 -6.18 2.11
N TYR A 100 -18.07 -5.78 2.62
CA TYR A 100 -17.73 -5.91 4.03
C TYR A 100 -18.63 -5.04 4.91
N SER A 101 -18.98 -5.57 6.09
CA SER A 101 -19.92 -4.93 7.01
C SER A 101 -19.52 -3.50 7.38
N PHE A 102 -18.22 -3.24 7.57
CA PHE A 102 -17.75 -1.90 7.94
C PHE A 102 -17.86 -0.85 6.81
N TRP A 103 -18.04 -1.27 5.56
CA TRP A 103 -18.33 -0.37 4.44
C TRP A 103 -19.81 -0.02 4.36
N LYS A 104 -20.68 -0.89 4.88
CA LYS A 104 -22.13 -0.66 4.93
C LYS A 104 -22.55 0.25 6.07
N ASN A 105 -21.76 0.30 7.14
CA ASN A 105 -22.02 1.15 8.30
C ASN A 105 -21.45 2.55 8.04
N LYS A 106 -22.33 3.45 7.70
CA LYS A 106 -22.04 4.86 7.43
C LYS A 106 -22.14 5.69 8.69
#